data_48a14e12ba8aa0e74f331a34adda8f14
#
_entry.id   48a14e12ba8aa0e74f331a34adda8f14
#
_cell.length_a   1.000
_cell.length_b   1.000
_cell.length_c   1.000
_cell.angle_alpha   90.00
_cell.angle_beta   90.00
_cell.angle_gamma   90.00
#
_symmetry.space_group_name_H-M   'P 1'
#
loop_
_entity.id
_entity.type
_entity.pdbx_description
1 polymer ?
#
loop_
_entity_poly.entity_id
_entity_poly.type
_entity_poly.pdbx_seq_one_letter_code
_entity_poly.pdbx_strand_id
1 'polypeptide(L)'
;MKTRTRNSNLIAAIVLIATVFAIARLVFAADQKQARVTEVVRDVHVLTPQRAAHSAVVNETVHEGNAVRTGTDSRSELLFADQTLARLGANTVFSFGAAAHTYDLGSGAILMTAPKNAGTVKVSSGVATCAISGFTGIWEAHSKFWNKVLVIEGDGDVWLNKNPGDKRHMHSRQILVFPPNATVLPQPQEFDVCKAMNNALLITGFTNQLPSWPLCLAQCNLQRSGPVTTNLIDPTHQDIVDQSISARPTPERTRPPPQPTIIPSGARFGRP
;
A
#
# COMPACT_ATOMS: atom_id res chain seq x y z
N MET A 1 39.06 55.78 -8.01
CA MET A 1 39.35 54.54 -7.23
C MET A 1 38.19 54.05 -6.36
N LYS A 2 36.92 54.09 -6.82
CA LYS A 2 35.73 53.82 -5.98
C LYS A 2 34.85 52.64 -6.47
N THR A 3 35.21 51.98 -7.60
CA THR A 3 34.39 50.92 -8.19
C THR A 3 34.78 49.47 -7.78
N ARG A 4 35.98 49.26 -7.26
CA ARG A 4 36.50 47.94 -6.92
C ARG A 4 35.92 47.34 -5.63
N THR A 5 35.56 48.15 -4.64
CA THR A 5 35.01 47.74 -3.33
C THR A 5 33.55 47.32 -3.43
N ARG A 6 32.76 47.88 -4.36
CA ARG A 6 31.32 47.60 -4.51
C ARG A 6 31.06 46.18 -5.09
N ASN A 7 31.95 45.72 -6.00
CA ASN A 7 31.81 44.38 -6.59
C ASN A 7 32.25 43.26 -5.60
N SER A 8 33.23 43.52 -4.75
CA SER A 8 33.68 42.54 -3.76
C SER A 8 32.60 42.24 -2.69
N ASN A 9 31.85 43.27 -2.28
CA ASN A 9 30.76 43.10 -1.30
C ASN A 9 29.56 42.38 -1.92
N LEU A 10 29.29 42.57 -3.23
CA LEU A 10 28.24 41.84 -3.95
C LEU A 10 28.57 40.37 -4.09
N ILE A 11 29.82 40.04 -4.43
CA ILE A 11 30.30 38.66 -4.55
C ILE A 11 30.26 37.99 -3.18
N ALA A 12 30.70 38.66 -2.11
CA ALA A 12 30.63 38.11 -0.74
C ALA A 12 29.20 37.85 -0.29
N ALA A 13 28.23 38.71 -0.63
CA ALA A 13 26.80 38.49 -0.33
C ALA A 13 26.23 37.31 -1.10
N ILE A 14 26.56 37.11 -2.37
CA ILE A 14 26.11 35.98 -3.19
C ILE A 14 26.67 34.66 -2.65
N VAL A 15 27.95 34.65 -2.28
CA VAL A 15 28.59 33.44 -1.70
C VAL A 15 27.94 33.09 -0.34
N LEU A 16 27.66 34.09 0.50
CA LEU A 16 26.99 33.86 1.79
C LEU A 16 25.57 33.30 1.60
N ILE A 17 24.79 33.82 0.65
CA ILE A 17 23.45 33.32 0.35
C ILE A 17 23.53 31.89 -0.20
N ALA A 18 24.49 31.58 -1.09
CA ALA A 18 24.67 30.26 -1.64
C ALA A 18 25.07 29.23 -0.57
N THR A 19 25.92 29.62 0.40
CA THR A 19 26.30 28.73 1.50
C THR A 19 25.14 28.48 2.48
N VAL A 20 24.31 29.47 2.77
CA VAL A 20 23.11 29.30 3.59
C VAL A 20 22.10 28.35 2.91
N PHE A 21 21.89 28.47 1.59
CA PHE A 21 21.04 27.56 0.84
C PHE A 21 21.60 26.13 0.77
N ALA A 22 22.94 25.97 0.67
CA ALA A 22 23.57 24.64 0.67
C ALA A 22 23.44 23.95 2.05
N ILE A 23 23.61 24.68 3.14
CA ILE A 23 23.46 24.18 4.52
C ILE A 23 22.00 23.80 4.79
N ALA A 24 21.03 24.60 4.33
CA ALA A 24 19.60 24.30 4.48
C ALA A 24 19.23 22.96 3.77
N ARG A 25 19.81 22.67 2.61
CA ARG A 25 19.57 21.38 1.92
C ARG A 25 20.19 20.17 2.64
N LEU A 26 21.30 20.34 3.33
CA LEU A 26 21.95 19.26 4.11
C LEU A 26 21.14 18.89 5.36
N VAL A 27 20.50 19.86 6.00
CA VAL A 27 19.66 19.63 7.19
C VAL A 27 18.39 18.84 6.83
N PHE A 28 17.78 19.10 5.65
CA PHE A 28 16.59 18.37 5.22
C PHE A 28 16.87 16.91 4.76
N ALA A 29 18.10 16.58 4.36
CA ALA A 29 18.45 15.24 3.91
C ALA A 29 18.77 14.26 5.06
N ALA A 30 19.01 14.77 6.28
CA ALA A 30 19.46 13.94 7.41
C ALA A 30 18.32 13.30 8.22
N ASP A 31 17.08 13.71 8.02
CA ASP A 31 15.99 13.48 8.98
C ASP A 31 15.07 12.29 8.63
N GLN A 32 15.32 11.60 7.50
CA GLN A 32 14.46 10.47 7.06
C GLN A 32 14.81 9.12 7.72
N LYS A 33 15.80 9.11 8.57
CA LYS A 33 16.28 7.92 9.29
C LYS A 33 15.51 7.63 10.58
N GLN A 34 14.47 8.39 10.82
CA GLN A 34 13.65 8.27 12.01
C GLN A 34 12.20 8.62 11.76
N ALA A 35 11.32 7.98 12.52
CA ALA A 35 9.90 8.25 12.54
C ALA A 35 9.44 8.50 13.98
N ARG A 36 8.52 9.42 14.18
CA ARG A 36 7.88 9.64 15.47
C ARG A 36 6.60 8.84 15.54
N VAL A 37 6.40 8.10 16.61
CA VAL A 37 5.13 7.44 16.93
C VAL A 37 4.11 8.50 17.31
N THR A 38 3.05 8.65 16.53
CA THR A 38 2.01 9.66 16.76
C THR A 38 0.75 9.07 17.38
N GLU A 39 0.51 7.77 17.18
CA GLU A 39 -0.62 7.07 17.81
C GLU A 39 -0.25 5.61 18.11
N VAL A 40 -0.73 5.12 19.25
CA VAL A 40 -0.59 3.74 19.72
C VAL A 40 -1.96 3.24 20.20
N VAL A 41 -2.43 2.15 19.62
CA VAL A 41 -3.68 1.50 20.01
C VAL A 41 -3.37 0.07 20.43
N ARG A 42 -3.54 -0.23 21.73
CA ARG A 42 -3.32 -1.52 22.36
C ARG A 42 -1.85 -2.00 22.28
N ASP A 43 -1.62 -3.22 21.82
CA ASP A 43 -0.34 -3.94 21.86
C ASP A 43 0.56 -3.55 20.68
N VAL A 44 1.48 -2.62 20.90
CA VAL A 44 2.48 -2.16 19.92
C VAL A 44 3.86 -2.20 20.54
N HIS A 45 4.84 -2.79 19.84
CA HIS A 45 6.22 -2.92 20.31
C HIS A 45 7.20 -2.37 19.29
N VAL A 46 8.24 -1.72 19.81
CA VAL A 46 9.44 -1.40 19.03
C VAL A 46 10.45 -2.53 19.22
N LEU A 47 10.91 -3.07 18.09
CA LEU A 47 11.90 -4.15 18.02
C LEU A 47 13.23 -3.54 17.62
N THR A 48 14.24 -3.69 18.44
CA THR A 48 15.61 -3.22 18.19
C THR A 48 16.54 -4.42 18.06
N PRO A 49 17.46 -4.47 17.08
CA PRO A 49 18.33 -5.64 16.86
C PRO A 49 19.17 -6.05 18.04
N GLN A 50 19.50 -5.11 18.95
CA GLN A 50 20.46 -5.29 20.02
C GLN A 50 19.86 -5.20 21.43
N ARG A 51 18.54 -5.05 21.56
CA ARG A 51 17.86 -4.90 22.84
C ARG A 51 16.56 -5.71 22.85
N ALA A 52 16.06 -6.00 24.04
CA ALA A 52 14.73 -6.58 24.18
C ALA A 52 13.66 -5.65 23.58
N ALA A 53 12.65 -6.24 22.96
CA ALA A 53 11.49 -5.50 22.50
C ALA A 53 10.83 -4.78 23.68
N HIS A 54 10.34 -3.56 23.44
CA HIS A 54 9.62 -2.77 24.46
C HIS A 54 8.33 -2.21 23.89
N SER A 55 7.37 -1.89 24.74
CA SER A 55 6.11 -1.29 24.34
C SER A 55 6.34 0.11 23.77
N ALA A 56 5.79 0.38 22.61
CA ALA A 56 5.86 1.69 21.96
C ALA A 56 5.05 2.72 22.75
N VAL A 57 5.57 3.93 22.83
CA VAL A 57 4.87 5.05 23.45
C VAL A 57 4.70 6.21 22.47
N VAL A 58 3.63 6.98 22.63
CA VAL A 58 3.38 8.18 21.81
C VAL A 58 4.52 9.19 22.00
N ASN A 59 4.97 9.81 20.91
CA ASN A 59 6.12 10.70 20.79
C ASN A 59 7.50 10.00 20.88
N GLU A 60 7.54 8.69 20.97
CA GLU A 60 8.81 7.94 20.84
C GLU A 60 9.36 8.08 19.42
N THR A 61 10.69 8.18 19.32
CA THR A 61 11.39 8.16 18.04
C THR A 61 11.86 6.74 17.72
N VAL A 62 11.38 6.21 16.61
CA VAL A 62 11.84 4.94 16.03
C VAL A 62 12.92 5.25 15.01
N HIS A 63 14.08 4.62 15.13
CA HIS A 63 15.23 4.81 14.25
C HIS A 63 15.26 3.78 13.12
N GLU A 64 15.97 4.09 12.05
CA GLU A 64 16.25 3.13 10.96
C GLU A 64 16.81 1.80 11.50
N GLY A 65 16.48 0.71 10.83
CA GLY A 65 16.90 -0.64 11.26
C GLY A 65 16.10 -1.21 12.42
N ASN A 66 15.27 -0.42 13.09
CA ASN A 66 14.28 -0.91 14.03
C ASN A 66 12.99 -1.31 13.31
N ALA A 67 12.23 -2.21 13.91
CA ALA A 67 10.89 -2.55 13.42
C ALA A 67 9.82 -2.18 14.45
N VAL A 68 8.63 -1.89 13.97
CA VAL A 68 7.43 -1.73 14.79
C VAL A 68 6.53 -2.92 14.55
N ARG A 69 6.11 -3.59 15.61
CA ARG A 69 5.18 -4.72 15.57
C ARG A 69 3.89 -4.36 16.28
N THR A 70 2.77 -4.62 15.63
CA THR A 70 1.44 -4.55 16.24
C THR A 70 0.88 -5.94 16.52
N GLY A 71 0.17 -6.10 17.60
CA GLY A 71 -0.56 -7.32 17.96
C GLY A 71 -1.95 -7.40 17.32
N THR A 72 -2.74 -8.37 17.77
CA THR A 72 -4.15 -8.51 17.37
C THR A 72 -4.95 -7.28 17.76
N ASP A 73 -5.83 -6.80 16.89
CA ASP A 73 -6.64 -5.59 17.08
C ASP A 73 -5.86 -4.33 17.48
N SER A 74 -4.58 -4.30 17.17
CA SER A 74 -3.67 -3.21 17.53
C SER A 74 -3.32 -2.37 16.31
N ARG A 75 -2.97 -1.11 16.53
CA ARG A 75 -2.62 -0.16 15.45
C ARG A 75 -1.58 0.84 15.94
N SER A 76 -0.79 1.36 15.02
CA SER A 76 0.12 2.47 15.30
C SER A 76 0.22 3.41 14.12
N GLU A 77 0.50 4.68 14.40
CA GLU A 77 0.77 5.69 13.39
C GLU A 77 2.19 6.24 13.58
N LEU A 78 2.93 6.31 12.48
CA LEU A 78 4.30 6.80 12.41
C LEU A 78 4.35 7.99 11.46
N LEU A 79 4.94 9.10 11.91
CA LEU A 79 5.15 10.30 11.11
C LEU A 79 6.64 10.52 10.87
N PHE A 80 7.03 10.56 9.61
CA PHE A 80 8.38 10.88 9.16
C PHE A 80 8.59 12.39 9.00
N ALA A 81 9.84 12.83 8.99
CA ALA A 81 10.18 14.27 8.93
C ALA A 81 9.73 14.94 7.62
N ASP A 82 9.68 14.21 6.53
CA ASP A 82 9.18 14.65 5.22
C ASP A 82 7.65 14.69 5.11
N GLN A 83 6.95 14.49 6.23
CA GLN A 83 5.48 14.40 6.32
C GLN A 83 4.89 13.12 5.68
N THR A 84 5.72 12.15 5.31
CA THR A 84 5.24 10.79 5.03
C THR A 84 4.65 10.21 6.31
N LEU A 85 3.46 9.64 6.21
CA LEU A 85 2.76 9.03 7.33
C LEU A 85 2.49 7.57 7.01
N ALA A 86 2.81 6.68 7.97
CA ALA A 86 2.53 5.25 7.90
C ALA A 86 1.60 4.84 9.03
N ARG A 87 0.47 4.21 8.70
CA ARG A 87 -0.47 3.60 9.65
C ARG A 87 -0.36 2.09 9.55
N LEU A 88 -0.08 1.47 10.67
CA LEU A 88 0.07 0.03 10.80
C LEU A 88 -1.23 -0.58 11.32
N GLY A 89 -1.73 -1.61 10.63
CA GLY A 89 -2.89 -2.40 11.04
C GLY A 89 -2.52 -3.49 12.05
N ALA A 90 -3.46 -4.37 12.34
CA ALA A 90 -3.25 -5.49 13.25
C ALA A 90 -2.24 -6.51 12.68
N ASN A 91 -1.51 -7.20 13.56
CA ASN A 91 -0.54 -8.25 13.23
C ASN A 91 0.51 -7.82 12.20
N THR A 92 0.92 -6.56 12.23
CA THR A 92 1.86 -5.97 11.28
C THR A 92 3.27 -5.95 11.84
N VAL A 93 4.24 -6.27 10.99
CA VAL A 93 5.67 -6.03 11.22
C VAL A 93 6.17 -5.10 10.13
N PHE A 94 6.62 -3.93 10.53
CA PHE A 94 7.03 -2.86 9.63
C PHE A 94 8.39 -2.31 10.05
N SER A 95 9.27 -2.08 9.09
CA SER A 95 10.56 -1.44 9.30
C SER A 95 10.91 -0.48 8.16
N PHE A 96 11.93 0.33 8.38
CA PHE A 96 12.48 1.20 7.35
C PHE A 96 14.00 1.22 7.42
N GLY A 97 14.63 1.36 6.26
CA GLY A 97 16.08 1.25 6.11
C GLY A 97 16.78 2.60 5.96
N ALA A 98 18.14 2.53 5.87
CA ALA A 98 19.01 3.68 5.67
C ALA A 98 18.83 4.40 4.33
N ALA A 99 18.32 3.71 3.31
CA ALA A 99 17.96 4.34 2.05
C ALA A 99 16.69 5.15 2.24
N ALA A 100 16.72 6.41 1.86
CA ALA A 100 15.59 7.31 1.97
C ALA A 100 14.36 6.72 1.28
N HIS A 101 13.19 6.86 1.90
CA HIS A 101 11.89 6.41 1.40
C HIS A 101 11.79 4.91 1.07
N THR A 102 12.58 4.07 1.77
CA THR A 102 12.52 2.61 1.62
C THR A 102 11.94 1.98 2.88
N TYR A 103 10.85 1.28 2.71
CA TYR A 103 10.05 0.68 3.77
C TYR A 103 9.88 -0.81 3.52
N ASP A 104 9.87 -1.60 4.57
CA ASP A 104 9.66 -3.05 4.50
C ASP A 104 8.44 -3.47 5.32
N LEU A 105 7.52 -4.17 4.67
CA LEU A 105 6.36 -4.80 5.27
C LEU A 105 6.64 -6.30 5.39
N GLY A 106 7.12 -6.73 6.54
CA GLY A 106 7.37 -8.15 6.81
C GLY A 106 6.08 -8.97 6.84
N SER A 107 5.00 -8.41 7.39
CA SER A 107 3.67 -9.01 7.42
C SER A 107 2.61 -7.98 7.81
N GLY A 108 1.33 -8.30 7.60
CA GLY A 108 0.20 -7.50 8.03
C GLY A 108 -0.23 -6.45 7.00
N ALA A 109 -0.66 -5.29 7.48
CA ALA A 109 -1.23 -4.25 6.63
C ALA A 109 -0.71 -2.87 7.02
N ILE A 110 -0.36 -2.05 6.02
CA ILE A 110 -0.02 -0.64 6.21
C ILE A 110 -0.80 0.24 5.24
N LEU A 111 -1.15 1.44 5.71
CA LEU A 111 -1.51 2.55 4.85
C LEU A 111 -0.35 3.54 4.88
N MET A 112 0.05 4.00 3.71
CA MET A 112 1.02 5.09 3.61
C MET A 112 0.44 6.25 2.81
N THR A 113 0.77 7.45 3.25
CA THR A 113 0.55 8.68 2.47
C THR A 113 1.83 9.48 2.46
N ALA A 114 2.23 9.92 1.28
CA ALA A 114 3.41 10.75 1.07
C ALA A 114 3.05 11.97 0.23
N PRO A 115 3.49 13.18 0.64
CA PRO A 115 3.26 14.38 -0.16
C PRO A 115 4.06 14.30 -1.49
N LYS A 116 3.60 15.03 -2.50
CA LYS A 116 4.22 15.02 -3.85
C LYS A 116 5.70 15.39 -3.87
N ASN A 117 6.14 16.20 -2.91
CA ASN A 117 7.53 16.63 -2.77
C ASN A 117 8.40 15.67 -1.95
N ALA A 118 7.85 14.61 -1.39
CA ALA A 118 8.61 13.59 -0.65
C ALA A 118 9.49 12.71 -1.54
N GLY A 119 9.31 12.75 -2.88
CA GLY A 119 10.00 11.88 -3.81
C GLY A 119 9.32 10.52 -3.98
N THR A 120 10.07 9.55 -4.51
CA THR A 120 9.54 8.21 -4.74
C THR A 120 9.69 7.36 -3.47
N VAL A 121 8.57 6.90 -2.95
CA VAL A 121 8.47 5.97 -1.83
C VAL A 121 8.46 4.53 -2.35
N LYS A 122 9.29 3.68 -1.76
CA LYS A 122 9.35 2.24 -2.07
C LYS A 122 8.89 1.44 -0.87
N VAL A 123 7.84 0.65 -1.06
CA VAL A 123 7.39 -0.32 -0.05
C VAL A 123 7.67 -1.72 -0.59
N SER A 124 8.46 -2.48 0.14
CA SER A 124 8.76 -3.88 -0.18
C SER A 124 8.03 -4.81 0.79
N SER A 125 7.57 -5.93 0.27
CA SER A 125 7.28 -7.13 1.04
C SER A 125 8.21 -8.25 0.59
N GLY A 126 8.18 -9.41 1.23
CA GLY A 126 8.98 -10.57 0.79
C GLY A 126 8.74 -11.00 -0.67
N VAL A 127 7.62 -10.61 -1.28
CA VAL A 127 7.18 -11.06 -2.61
C VAL A 127 7.29 -9.95 -3.66
N ALA A 128 6.87 -8.73 -3.33
CA ALA A 128 6.74 -7.65 -4.29
C ALA A 128 7.24 -6.32 -3.72
N THR A 129 7.60 -5.42 -4.61
CA THR A 129 7.93 -4.02 -4.30
C THR A 129 7.00 -3.10 -5.07
N CYS A 130 6.58 -2.03 -4.41
CA CYS A 130 5.83 -0.94 -5.01
C CYS A 130 6.64 0.35 -4.90
N ALA A 131 6.69 1.15 -5.97
CA ALA A 131 7.34 2.46 -5.99
C ALA A 131 6.37 3.51 -6.48
N ILE A 132 5.99 4.43 -5.61
CA ILE A 132 4.95 5.44 -5.85
C ILE A 132 5.44 6.81 -5.39
N SER A 133 5.00 7.87 -6.07
CA SER A 133 5.32 9.26 -5.73
C SER A 133 4.03 10.06 -5.52
N GLY A 134 3.95 10.82 -4.42
CA GLY A 134 2.80 11.67 -4.11
C GLY A 134 1.49 10.89 -4.07
N PHE A 135 1.29 10.06 -3.03
CA PHE A 135 0.24 9.04 -3.05
C PHE A 135 -0.41 8.83 -1.70
N THR A 136 -1.54 8.13 -1.74
CA THR A 136 -2.15 7.42 -0.62
C THR A 136 -2.53 6.01 -1.05
N GLY A 137 -2.00 5.01 -0.36
CA GLY A 137 -2.24 3.61 -0.69
C GLY A 137 -2.18 2.69 0.52
N ILE A 138 -2.69 1.47 0.33
CA ILE A 138 -2.69 0.40 1.33
C ILE A 138 -1.95 -0.80 0.77
N TRP A 139 -1.07 -1.38 1.58
CA TRP A 139 -0.39 -2.65 1.31
C TRP A 139 -0.76 -3.65 2.36
N GLU A 140 -1.05 -4.87 1.93
CA GLU A 140 -1.29 -5.99 2.80
C GLU A 140 -0.43 -7.17 2.34
N ALA A 141 0.29 -7.77 3.28
CA ALA A 141 1.18 -8.90 3.04
C ALA A 141 0.80 -10.06 3.98
N HIS A 142 0.13 -11.06 3.44
CA HIS A 142 -0.23 -12.28 4.14
C HIS A 142 0.54 -13.46 3.53
N SER A 143 1.64 -13.84 4.16
CA SER A 143 2.63 -14.77 3.61
C SER A 143 2.09 -16.12 3.16
N LYS A 144 0.95 -16.55 3.68
CA LYS A 144 0.30 -17.85 3.35
C LYS A 144 -0.86 -17.72 2.37
N PHE A 145 -1.43 -16.52 2.20
CA PHE A 145 -2.70 -16.36 1.51
C PHE A 145 -2.59 -15.46 0.29
N TRP A 146 -2.25 -14.18 0.47
CA TRP A 146 -2.26 -13.19 -0.60
C TRP A 146 -1.45 -11.95 -0.24
N ASN A 147 -1.12 -11.19 -1.26
CA ASN A 147 -0.63 -9.82 -1.18
C ASN A 147 -1.62 -8.90 -1.88
N LYS A 148 -1.83 -7.71 -1.34
CA LYS A 148 -2.78 -6.74 -1.89
C LYS A 148 -2.15 -5.36 -1.88
N VAL A 149 -2.27 -4.65 -2.99
CA VAL A 149 -1.84 -3.26 -3.15
C VAL A 149 -3.03 -2.46 -3.65
N LEU A 150 -3.42 -1.42 -2.91
CA LEU A 150 -4.43 -0.46 -3.33
C LEU A 150 -3.79 0.91 -3.50
N VAL A 151 -4.08 1.58 -4.61
CA VAL A 151 -3.74 2.98 -4.82
C VAL A 151 -5.03 3.80 -4.77
N ILE A 152 -5.24 4.52 -3.66
CA ILE A 152 -6.40 5.38 -3.49
C ILE A 152 -6.23 6.65 -4.32
N GLU A 153 -5.05 7.28 -4.21
CA GLU A 153 -4.66 8.48 -4.93
C GLU A 153 -3.17 8.39 -5.27
N GLY A 154 -2.79 8.89 -6.45
CA GLY A 154 -1.42 8.84 -6.99
C GLY A 154 -1.25 7.78 -8.07
N ASP A 155 0.02 7.61 -8.49
CA ASP A 155 0.41 6.68 -9.54
C ASP A 155 1.75 6.03 -9.18
N GLY A 156 1.95 4.78 -9.59
CA GLY A 156 3.20 4.06 -9.31
C GLY A 156 3.29 2.71 -9.97
N ASP A 157 4.43 2.06 -9.75
CA ASP A 157 4.74 0.75 -10.31
C ASP A 157 4.80 -0.32 -9.22
N VAL A 158 4.28 -1.50 -9.53
CA VAL A 158 4.40 -2.71 -8.70
C VAL A 158 5.11 -3.79 -9.53
N TRP A 159 6.05 -4.49 -8.90
CA TRP A 159 6.75 -5.62 -9.53
C TRP A 159 7.03 -6.72 -8.51
N LEU A 160 7.17 -7.95 -9.00
CA LEU A 160 7.64 -9.07 -8.18
C LEU A 160 9.15 -8.96 -7.94
N ASN A 161 9.61 -9.19 -6.71
CA ASN A 161 11.03 -9.12 -6.36
C ASN A 161 11.88 -10.12 -7.15
N LYS A 162 11.29 -11.27 -7.53
CA LYS A 162 11.95 -12.29 -8.36
C LYS A 162 11.94 -11.97 -9.87
N ASN A 163 11.11 -11.03 -10.31
CA ASN A 163 11.01 -10.62 -11.71
C ASN A 163 10.77 -9.10 -11.83
N PRO A 164 11.76 -8.25 -11.51
CA PRO A 164 11.60 -6.80 -11.47
C PRO A 164 11.37 -6.16 -12.85
N GLY A 165 11.53 -6.92 -13.93
CA GLY A 165 11.20 -6.48 -15.29
C GLY A 165 9.72 -6.51 -15.63
N ASP A 166 8.93 -7.36 -14.94
CA ASP A 166 7.47 -7.45 -15.15
C ASP A 166 6.74 -6.50 -14.18
N LYS A 167 6.64 -5.25 -14.61
CA LYS A 167 5.97 -4.20 -13.84
C LYS A 167 4.52 -4.04 -14.23
N ARG A 168 3.68 -3.71 -13.24
CA ARG A 168 2.33 -3.20 -13.46
C ARG A 168 2.27 -1.76 -13.00
N HIS A 169 1.92 -0.88 -13.93
CA HIS A 169 1.62 0.51 -13.60
C HIS A 169 0.23 0.57 -12.99
N MET A 170 0.14 1.23 -11.84
CA MET A 170 -1.12 1.41 -11.11
C MET A 170 -1.47 2.89 -11.02
N HIS A 171 -2.72 3.18 -11.30
CA HIS A 171 -3.31 4.51 -11.17
C HIS A 171 -4.18 4.60 -9.91
N SER A 172 -4.60 5.81 -9.57
CA SER A 172 -5.62 6.05 -8.55
C SER A 172 -6.84 5.15 -8.76
N ARG A 173 -7.45 4.67 -7.68
CA ARG A 173 -8.63 3.79 -7.64
C ARG A 173 -8.37 2.36 -8.12
N GLN A 174 -7.12 1.93 -8.22
CA GLN A 174 -6.78 0.58 -8.64
C GLN A 174 -6.29 -0.30 -7.49
N ILE A 175 -6.63 -1.56 -7.59
CA ILE A 175 -6.24 -2.66 -6.70
C ILE A 175 -5.53 -3.74 -7.48
N LEU A 176 -4.51 -4.33 -6.86
CA LEU A 176 -3.80 -5.50 -7.34
C LEU A 176 -3.77 -6.54 -6.23
N VAL A 177 -4.27 -7.75 -6.53
CA VAL A 177 -4.26 -8.88 -5.57
C VAL A 177 -3.57 -10.07 -6.24
N PHE A 178 -2.64 -10.70 -5.55
CA PHE A 178 -1.87 -11.82 -6.07
C PHE A 178 -1.40 -12.75 -4.96
N PRO A 179 -1.22 -14.06 -5.25
CA PRO A 179 -0.77 -15.03 -4.26
C PRO A 179 0.71 -14.84 -3.91
N PRO A 180 1.18 -15.36 -2.75
CA PRO A 180 2.58 -15.23 -2.31
C PRO A 180 3.60 -15.90 -3.23
N ASN A 181 3.16 -16.89 -4.02
CA ASN A 181 3.98 -17.62 -4.98
C ASN A 181 3.78 -17.15 -6.43
N ALA A 182 3.21 -15.97 -6.64
CA ALA A 182 3.00 -15.41 -7.96
C ALA A 182 4.32 -15.34 -8.75
N THR A 183 4.27 -15.73 -10.01
CA THR A 183 5.38 -15.61 -10.98
C THR A 183 5.14 -14.50 -11.98
N VAL A 184 3.88 -14.07 -12.12
CA VAL A 184 3.42 -12.96 -12.97
C VAL A 184 2.37 -12.18 -12.20
N LEU A 185 2.41 -10.87 -12.29
CA LEU A 185 1.37 -10.01 -11.70
C LEU A 185 0.12 -9.98 -12.57
N PRO A 186 -1.09 -10.06 -11.99
CA PRO A 186 -2.32 -9.85 -12.74
C PRO A 186 -2.45 -8.39 -13.23
N GLN A 187 -3.49 -8.11 -13.99
CA GLN A 187 -3.82 -6.72 -14.35
C GLN A 187 -4.49 -6.02 -13.16
N PRO A 188 -4.16 -4.74 -12.91
CA PRO A 188 -4.86 -3.94 -11.92
C PRO A 188 -6.35 -3.82 -12.26
N GLN A 189 -7.19 -3.80 -11.22
CA GLN A 189 -8.64 -3.67 -11.33
C GLN A 189 -9.11 -2.44 -10.57
N GLU A 190 -10.26 -1.89 -10.91
CA GLU A 190 -10.86 -0.80 -10.12
C GLU A 190 -11.54 -1.33 -8.86
N PHE A 191 -11.40 -0.59 -7.75
CA PHE A 191 -12.07 -0.89 -6.48
C PHE A 191 -12.94 0.29 -6.02
N ASP A 192 -13.89 0.02 -5.12
CA ASP A 192 -14.75 1.04 -4.52
C ASP A 192 -13.96 1.87 -3.49
N VAL A 193 -13.48 3.03 -3.91
CA VAL A 193 -12.71 3.96 -3.06
C VAL A 193 -13.56 4.46 -1.90
N CYS A 194 -14.84 4.74 -2.13
CA CYS A 194 -15.71 5.25 -1.08
C CYS A 194 -15.94 4.21 0.02
N LYS A 195 -16.07 2.93 -0.34
CA LYS A 195 -16.10 1.84 0.65
C LYS A 195 -14.78 1.71 1.40
N ALA A 196 -13.64 1.79 0.71
CA ALA A 196 -12.34 1.78 1.38
C ALA A 196 -12.23 2.91 2.40
N MET A 197 -12.57 4.13 2.03
CA MET A 197 -12.50 5.30 2.90
C MET A 197 -13.41 5.19 4.13
N ASN A 198 -14.58 4.56 4.00
CA ASN A 198 -15.55 4.47 5.09
C ASN A 198 -15.33 3.26 6.02
N ASN A 199 -14.71 2.18 5.52
CA ASN A 199 -14.68 0.90 6.23
C ASN A 199 -13.27 0.42 6.58
N ALA A 200 -12.22 0.87 5.87
CA ALA A 200 -10.87 0.42 6.17
C ALA A 200 -10.39 0.97 7.52
N LEU A 201 -10.07 0.09 8.49
CA LEU A 201 -9.58 0.47 9.81
C LEU A 201 -8.25 1.25 9.77
N LEU A 202 -7.46 1.09 8.71
CA LEU A 202 -6.28 1.91 8.47
C LEU A 202 -6.61 3.38 8.16
N ILE A 203 -7.86 3.66 7.79
CA ILE A 203 -8.36 5.02 7.56
C ILE A 203 -9.19 5.50 8.75
N THR A 204 -10.18 4.70 9.17
CA THR A 204 -11.20 5.10 10.14
C THR A 204 -10.84 4.80 11.59
N GLY A 205 -9.86 3.95 11.83
CA GLY A 205 -9.49 3.46 13.16
C GLY A 205 -8.47 4.32 13.91
N PHE A 206 -8.24 5.57 13.49
CA PHE A 206 -7.28 6.51 14.08
C PHE A 206 -7.97 7.81 14.49
N THR A 207 -7.40 8.46 15.50
CA THR A 207 -7.95 9.71 16.05
C THR A 207 -7.91 10.86 15.05
N ASN A 208 -6.79 10.96 14.31
CA ASN A 208 -6.60 12.04 13.35
C ASN A 208 -6.97 11.58 11.94
N GLN A 209 -7.57 12.50 11.18
CA GLN A 209 -7.84 12.29 9.77
C GLN A 209 -6.53 12.25 8.97
N LEU A 210 -6.51 11.51 7.86
CA LEU A 210 -5.35 11.49 6.96
C LEU A 210 -5.07 12.90 6.40
N PRO A 211 -3.80 13.33 6.32
CA PRO A 211 -3.44 14.59 5.65
C PRO A 211 -3.92 14.65 4.19
N SER A 212 -3.94 13.50 3.52
CA SER A 212 -4.41 13.34 2.13
C SER A 212 -5.92 13.16 1.99
N TRP A 213 -6.71 13.26 3.08
CA TRP A 213 -8.15 13.04 3.04
C TRP A 213 -8.89 13.81 1.93
N PRO A 214 -8.61 15.12 1.69
CA PRO A 214 -9.27 15.84 0.61
C PRO A 214 -9.01 15.24 -0.77
N LEU A 215 -7.79 14.72 -1.01
CA LEU A 215 -7.41 14.08 -2.26
C LEU A 215 -8.11 12.72 -2.42
N CYS A 216 -8.15 11.92 -1.36
CA CYS A 216 -8.88 10.64 -1.35
C CYS A 216 -10.39 10.85 -1.58
N LEU A 217 -10.98 11.87 -0.93
CA LEU A 217 -12.39 12.24 -1.13
C LEU A 217 -12.66 12.67 -2.57
N ALA A 218 -11.74 13.40 -3.19
CA ALA A 218 -11.85 13.77 -4.62
C ALA A 218 -11.91 12.51 -5.50
N GLN A 219 -11.11 11.46 -5.22
CA GLN A 219 -11.16 10.20 -5.97
C GLN A 219 -12.50 9.46 -5.79
N CYS A 220 -13.04 9.43 -4.57
CA CYS A 220 -14.37 8.88 -4.30
C CYS A 220 -15.45 9.63 -5.09
N ASN A 221 -15.43 10.97 -5.10
CA ASN A 221 -16.40 11.80 -5.83
C ASN A 221 -16.27 11.62 -7.34
N LEU A 222 -15.05 11.56 -7.88
CA LEU A 222 -14.79 11.29 -9.30
C LEU A 222 -15.35 9.92 -9.72
N GLN A 223 -15.20 8.90 -8.88
CA GLN A 223 -15.72 7.57 -9.15
C GLN A 223 -17.27 7.54 -9.17
N ARG A 224 -17.91 8.31 -8.27
CA ARG A 224 -19.38 8.41 -8.20
C ARG A 224 -20.00 9.24 -9.34
N SER A 225 -19.28 10.24 -9.82
CA SER A 225 -19.76 11.13 -10.92
C SER A 225 -19.39 10.62 -12.30
N GLY A 226 -18.54 9.61 -12.40
CA GLY A 226 -18.13 8.98 -13.65
C GLY A 226 -19.17 8.01 -14.21
N PRO A 227 -18.89 7.38 -15.36
CA PRO A 227 -19.71 6.30 -15.88
C PRO A 227 -19.83 5.19 -14.86
N VAL A 228 -21.03 4.60 -14.73
CA VAL A 228 -21.30 3.55 -13.75
C VAL A 228 -20.40 2.34 -14.03
N THR A 229 -19.38 2.13 -13.21
CA THR A 229 -18.55 0.93 -13.25
C THR A 229 -19.27 -0.15 -12.44
N THR A 230 -19.84 -1.13 -13.09
CA THR A 230 -20.72 -2.15 -12.49
C THR A 230 -19.98 -3.23 -11.71
N ASN A 231 -18.66 -3.32 -11.81
CA ASN A 231 -17.84 -4.40 -11.23
C ASN A 231 -16.69 -3.86 -10.35
N LEU A 232 -16.99 -2.89 -9.49
CA LEU A 232 -16.00 -2.41 -8.53
C LEU A 232 -15.74 -3.48 -7.46
N ILE A 233 -14.46 -3.77 -7.21
CA ILE A 233 -14.07 -4.69 -6.14
C ILE A 233 -14.32 -4.02 -4.79
N ASP A 234 -14.93 -4.75 -3.86
CA ASP A 234 -14.98 -4.34 -2.46
C ASP A 234 -13.62 -4.59 -1.80
N PRO A 235 -12.84 -3.55 -1.48
CA PRO A 235 -11.47 -3.72 -0.99
C PRO A 235 -11.41 -4.21 0.45
N THR A 236 -12.55 -4.24 1.16
CA THR A 236 -12.64 -4.61 2.59
C THR A 236 -12.99 -6.09 2.79
N HIS A 237 -13.42 -6.80 1.74
CA HIS A 237 -13.71 -8.24 1.82
C HIS A 237 -12.43 -9.07 1.76
N GLN A 238 -12.34 -10.07 2.64
CA GLN A 238 -11.22 -11.04 2.65
C GLN A 238 -11.28 -12.03 1.48
N ASP A 239 -12.44 -12.18 0.83
CA ASP A 239 -12.69 -13.17 -0.23
C ASP A 239 -12.24 -12.72 -1.64
N ILE A 240 -11.52 -11.61 -1.76
CA ILE A 240 -11.08 -11.07 -3.06
C ILE A 240 -10.12 -12.03 -3.78
N VAL A 241 -9.40 -12.88 -3.04
CA VAL A 241 -8.49 -13.88 -3.62
C VAL A 241 -9.25 -14.89 -4.47
N ASP A 242 -10.44 -15.30 -4.05
CA ASP A 242 -11.25 -16.27 -4.80
C ASP A 242 -11.82 -15.68 -6.09
N GLN A 243 -12.14 -14.38 -6.13
CA GLN A 243 -12.67 -13.74 -7.34
C GLN A 243 -11.60 -13.50 -8.41
N SER A 244 -10.36 -13.16 -8.03
CA SER A 244 -9.26 -12.98 -8.99
C SER A 244 -8.70 -14.32 -9.52
N ILE A 245 -8.86 -15.40 -8.75
CA ILE A 245 -8.50 -16.76 -9.16
C ILE A 245 -9.64 -17.42 -9.97
N SER A 246 -10.89 -17.02 -9.75
CA SER A 246 -12.09 -17.48 -10.47
C SER A 246 -12.21 -16.98 -11.90
N ALA A 247 -11.31 -16.15 -12.38
CA ALA A 247 -11.17 -15.87 -13.82
C ALA A 247 -10.53 -17.04 -14.59
N ARG A 248 -10.44 -18.22 -13.99
CA ARG A 248 -10.27 -19.46 -14.71
C ARG A 248 -11.55 -19.68 -15.57
N PRO A 249 -11.45 -19.89 -16.90
CA PRO A 249 -12.63 -20.20 -17.71
C PRO A 249 -13.36 -21.35 -17.03
N THR A 250 -14.62 -21.14 -16.71
CA THR A 250 -15.51 -22.17 -16.18
C THR A 250 -15.35 -23.39 -17.08
N PRO A 251 -14.91 -24.56 -16.58
CA PRO A 251 -14.91 -25.75 -17.42
C PRO A 251 -16.33 -25.89 -17.93
N GLU A 252 -16.48 -25.87 -19.25
CA GLU A 252 -17.73 -26.08 -19.95
C GLU A 252 -18.40 -27.28 -19.30
N ARG A 253 -19.55 -27.06 -18.70
CA ARG A 253 -20.35 -28.12 -18.09
C ARG A 253 -20.60 -29.14 -19.19
N THR A 254 -19.81 -30.19 -19.23
CA THR A 254 -20.07 -31.35 -20.09
C THR A 254 -21.49 -31.80 -19.79
N ARG A 255 -22.33 -31.60 -20.77
CA ARG A 255 -23.73 -32.09 -20.75
C ARG A 255 -23.72 -33.53 -20.28
N PRO A 256 -24.46 -33.92 -19.24
CA PRO A 256 -24.50 -35.34 -18.83
C PRO A 256 -24.91 -36.19 -20.04
N PRO A 257 -24.32 -37.37 -20.21
CA PRO A 257 -24.67 -38.24 -21.30
C PRO A 257 -26.18 -38.51 -21.26
N PRO A 258 -26.85 -38.61 -22.44
CA PRO A 258 -28.27 -38.87 -22.50
C PRO A 258 -28.58 -40.18 -21.75
N GLN A 259 -29.55 -40.15 -20.86
CA GLN A 259 -29.99 -41.32 -20.13
C GLN A 259 -30.56 -42.35 -21.15
N PRO A 260 -30.26 -43.63 -21.00
CA PRO A 260 -30.83 -44.66 -21.86
C PRO A 260 -32.35 -44.66 -21.72
N THR A 261 -33.03 -44.53 -22.85
CA THR A 261 -34.50 -44.63 -22.93
C THR A 261 -34.90 -46.02 -22.54
N ILE A 262 -35.58 -46.19 -21.42
CA ILE A 262 -36.17 -47.48 -21.01
C ILE A 262 -37.37 -47.71 -21.94
N ILE A 263 -37.24 -48.66 -22.88
CA ILE A 263 -38.35 -49.16 -23.68
C ILE A 263 -39.19 -50.07 -22.79
N PRO A 264 -40.49 -49.81 -22.57
CA PRO A 264 -41.31 -50.72 -21.79
C PRO A 264 -41.54 -52.03 -22.60
N SER A 265 -40.98 -53.10 -22.10
CA SER A 265 -41.26 -54.46 -22.53
C SER A 265 -42.64 -54.85 -22.02
N GLY A 266 -43.60 -55.05 -22.89
CA GLY A 266 -44.90 -55.64 -22.47
C GLY A 266 -46.07 -55.39 -23.41
N ALA A 267 -46.02 -55.93 -24.63
CA ALA A 267 -47.24 -56.29 -25.39
C ALA A 267 -47.32 -57.79 -25.62
N ARG A 268 -48.08 -58.46 -24.77
CA ARG A 268 -48.47 -59.82 -25.03
C ARG A 268 -49.52 -59.82 -26.16
N PHE A 269 -49.18 -60.37 -27.29
CA PHE A 269 -50.17 -60.79 -28.33
C PHE A 269 -50.85 -62.04 -27.88
N GLY A 270 -52.16 -62.01 -27.65
CA GLY A 270 -52.99 -63.16 -27.52
C GLY A 270 -53.20 -63.81 -28.90
N ARG A 271 -53.17 -65.11 -28.92
CA ARG A 271 -53.60 -65.95 -30.08
C ARG A 271 -55.07 -66.33 -29.91
N PRO A 272 -55.71 -66.60 -31.06
CA PRO A 272 -57.10 -67.00 -31.13
C PRO A 272 -57.37 -68.37 -30.58
#